data_dca4ee5052840af9dd4ed32c92509376
#
_entry.id   dca4ee5052840af9dd4ed32c92509376
#
_cell.length_a   1.000
_cell.length_b   1.000
_cell.length_c   1.000
_cell.angle_alpha   90.00
_cell.angle_beta   90.00
_cell.angle_gamma   90.00
#
_symmetry.space_group_name_H-M   'P 1'
#
loop_
_entity.id
_entity.type
_entity.pdbx_description
1 polymer ?
#
loop_
_entity_poly.entity_id
_entity_poly.type
_entity_poly.pdbx_seq_one_letter_code
_entity_poly.pdbx_strand_id
1 'polypeptide(L)'
;MIYPEFISQSKSGWPTCYGYEMQQSLESLYIIKKILDDNPDILRIVELGTANGGTALFFGACISERGGLVLTVDQTKLMTGGYEGWIEQAQKLNVSFLYKDNFTPDAVQYVKDFIGNNRAMIFCDDGDKKREVALYCKILKPNDLLLAHDYENEFFYNDLTIELINNYEFYRQNEFPEWHKTLCTRRK
;
A
#
# COMPACT_ATOMS: atom_id res chain seq x y z
N MET A 1 22.73 -1.17 -4.06
CA MET A 1 21.29 -1.29 -4.36
C MET A 1 21.00 -0.28 -5.46
N ILE A 2 20.50 -0.71 -6.62
CA ILE A 2 20.15 0.21 -7.72
C ILE A 2 18.67 0.53 -7.54
N TYR A 3 18.37 1.77 -7.19
CA TYR A 3 16.99 2.24 -7.09
C TYR A 3 16.42 2.52 -8.49
N PRO A 4 15.12 2.27 -8.71
CA PRO A 4 14.49 2.68 -9.97
C PRO A 4 14.64 4.18 -10.22
N GLU A 5 14.80 4.58 -11.49
CA GLU A 5 15.02 5.97 -11.91
C GLU A 5 13.93 6.96 -11.45
N PHE A 6 12.72 6.45 -11.16
CA PHE A 6 11.60 7.26 -10.68
C PHE A 6 11.65 7.58 -9.17
N ILE A 7 12.65 7.04 -8.43
CA ILE A 7 12.86 7.33 -7.01
C ILE A 7 13.98 8.33 -6.85
N SER A 8 13.72 9.39 -6.10
CA SER A 8 14.71 10.39 -5.66
C SER A 8 14.51 10.72 -4.18
N GLN A 9 15.38 11.55 -3.63
CA GLN A 9 15.30 11.96 -2.23
C GLN A 9 14.85 13.42 -2.14
N SER A 10 13.88 13.71 -1.27
CA SER A 10 13.40 15.06 -1.04
C SER A 10 14.36 15.86 -0.14
N LYS A 11 14.10 17.17 0.01
CA LYS A 11 14.82 18.02 0.97
C LYS A 11 14.53 17.65 2.42
N SER A 12 13.40 17.03 2.71
CA SER A 12 13.03 16.51 4.03
C SER A 12 13.79 15.23 4.40
N GLY A 13 14.45 14.60 3.43
CA GLY A 13 15.15 13.33 3.61
C GLY A 13 14.30 12.10 3.25
N TRP A 14 12.99 12.26 3.04
CA TRP A 14 12.13 11.18 2.60
C TRP A 14 12.34 10.84 1.11
N PRO A 15 12.22 9.56 0.72
CA PRO A 15 12.20 9.20 -0.69
C PRO A 15 10.99 9.84 -1.40
N THR A 16 11.16 10.12 -2.68
CA THR A 16 10.08 10.62 -3.54
C THR A 16 9.89 9.72 -4.75
N CYS A 17 8.66 9.60 -5.20
CA CYS A 17 8.31 9.00 -6.48
C CYS A 17 7.73 10.10 -7.39
N TYR A 18 8.37 10.35 -8.52
CA TYR A 18 8.04 11.47 -9.43
C TYR A 18 7.91 12.83 -8.72
N GLY A 19 8.73 13.05 -7.67
CA GLY A 19 8.73 14.29 -6.89
C GLY A 19 7.72 14.36 -5.74
N TYR A 20 6.88 13.35 -5.55
CA TYR A 20 5.92 13.24 -4.44
C TYR A 20 6.50 12.37 -3.32
N GLU A 21 6.46 12.87 -2.08
CA GLU A 21 7.07 12.17 -0.93
C GLU A 21 6.36 10.85 -0.62
N MET A 22 7.18 9.86 -0.29
CA MET A 22 6.75 8.57 0.26
C MET A 22 7.19 8.52 1.72
N GLN A 23 6.27 8.44 2.64
CA GLN A 23 6.60 8.33 4.07
C GLN A 23 7.00 6.89 4.45
N GLN A 24 7.87 6.30 3.62
CA GLN A 24 8.37 4.94 3.72
C GLN A 24 9.89 4.91 3.63
N SER A 25 10.54 3.96 4.30
CA SER A 25 11.97 3.77 4.09
C SER A 25 12.29 3.20 2.71
N LEU A 26 13.45 3.54 2.16
CA LEU A 26 13.90 2.99 0.89
C LEU A 26 14.04 1.47 0.95
N GLU A 27 14.47 0.94 2.08
CA GLU A 27 14.60 -0.49 2.32
C GLU A 27 13.25 -1.20 2.26
N SER A 28 12.22 -0.65 2.92
CA SER A 28 10.86 -1.19 2.87
C SER A 28 10.28 -1.15 1.46
N LEU A 29 10.45 -0.03 0.75
CA LEU A 29 10.02 0.11 -0.65
C LEU A 29 10.71 -0.91 -1.57
N TYR A 30 12.02 -1.17 -1.36
CA TYR A 30 12.75 -2.18 -2.12
C TYR A 30 12.20 -3.59 -1.88
N ILE A 31 11.89 -3.93 -0.63
CA ILE A 31 11.30 -5.23 -0.28
C ILE A 31 9.91 -5.37 -0.88
N ILE A 32 9.08 -4.33 -0.78
CA ILE A 32 7.75 -4.32 -1.39
C ILE A 32 7.84 -4.50 -2.91
N LYS A 33 8.76 -3.78 -3.58
CA LYS A 33 9.00 -3.97 -5.01
C LYS A 33 9.38 -5.42 -5.34
N LYS A 34 10.30 -6.01 -4.59
CA LYS A 34 10.70 -7.41 -4.77
C LYS A 34 9.53 -8.37 -4.56
N ILE A 35 8.66 -8.11 -3.58
CA ILE A 35 7.42 -8.87 -3.38
C ILE A 35 6.53 -8.78 -4.62
N LEU A 36 6.36 -7.59 -5.20
CA LEU A 36 5.54 -7.38 -6.40
C LEU A 36 6.15 -8.01 -7.66
N ASP A 37 7.49 -8.01 -7.78
CA ASP A 37 8.20 -8.66 -8.88
C ASP A 37 8.08 -10.20 -8.81
N ASP A 38 8.15 -10.78 -7.60
CA ASP A 38 7.98 -12.22 -7.36
C ASP A 38 6.51 -12.68 -7.45
N ASN A 39 5.56 -11.74 -7.47
CA ASN A 39 4.13 -11.98 -7.59
C ASN A 39 3.52 -11.16 -8.75
N PRO A 40 3.89 -11.44 -10.01
CA PRO A 40 3.50 -10.61 -11.15
C PRO A 40 2.00 -10.65 -11.46
N ASP A 41 1.26 -11.58 -10.90
CA ASP A 41 -0.19 -11.73 -10.99
C ASP A 41 -0.98 -10.84 -10.00
N ILE A 42 -0.29 -10.13 -9.09
CA ILE A 42 -0.91 -9.04 -8.32
C ILE A 42 -1.17 -7.87 -9.28
N LEU A 43 -2.43 -7.72 -9.68
CA LEU A 43 -2.89 -6.68 -10.62
C LEU A 43 -3.79 -5.63 -9.96
N ARG A 44 -4.04 -5.75 -8.67
CA ARG A 44 -4.79 -4.76 -7.89
C ARG A 44 -4.02 -4.43 -6.62
N ILE A 45 -3.72 -3.15 -6.45
CA ILE A 45 -3.15 -2.65 -5.19
C ILE A 45 -4.09 -1.60 -4.63
N VAL A 46 -4.38 -1.71 -3.34
CA VAL A 46 -5.12 -0.69 -2.59
C VAL A 46 -4.20 -0.14 -1.51
N GLU A 47 -4.06 1.18 -1.48
CA GLU A 47 -3.39 1.91 -0.42
C GLU A 47 -4.45 2.62 0.43
N LEU A 48 -4.38 2.47 1.74
CA LEU A 48 -5.18 3.21 2.71
C LEU A 48 -4.29 4.26 3.35
N GLY A 49 -4.64 5.53 3.17
CA GLY A 49 -3.78 6.66 3.53
C GLY A 49 -2.90 7.10 2.34
N THR A 50 -3.34 8.14 1.63
CA THR A 50 -2.63 8.66 0.45
C THR A 50 -1.51 9.63 0.82
N ALA A 51 -1.70 10.39 1.89
CA ALA A 51 -0.80 11.47 2.32
C ALA A 51 -0.32 12.32 1.11
N ASN A 52 0.99 12.36 0.85
CA ASN A 52 1.58 13.10 -0.28
C ASN A 52 1.46 12.39 -1.64
N GLY A 53 0.94 11.17 -1.68
CA GLY A 53 0.65 10.42 -2.90
C GLY A 53 1.86 9.73 -3.56
N GLY A 54 3.04 9.83 -2.98
CA GLY A 54 4.25 9.23 -3.55
C GLY A 54 4.20 7.71 -3.56
N THR A 55 3.70 7.09 -2.49
CA THR A 55 3.60 5.62 -2.37
C THR A 55 2.59 5.05 -3.37
N ALA A 56 1.45 5.73 -3.60
CA ALA A 56 0.50 5.36 -4.65
C ALA A 56 1.15 5.35 -6.05
N LEU A 57 1.93 6.40 -6.37
CA LEU A 57 2.66 6.47 -7.65
C LEU A 57 3.73 5.39 -7.74
N PHE A 58 4.44 5.08 -6.65
CA PHE A 58 5.38 3.97 -6.59
C PHE A 58 4.72 2.63 -6.91
N PHE A 59 3.56 2.34 -6.32
CA PHE A 59 2.81 1.14 -6.65
C PHE A 59 2.39 1.11 -8.12
N GLY A 60 1.91 2.25 -8.65
CA GLY A 60 1.59 2.38 -10.07
C GLY A 60 2.79 2.10 -10.97
N ALA A 61 3.95 2.67 -10.66
CA ALA A 61 5.19 2.41 -11.40
C ALA A 61 5.61 0.93 -11.35
N CYS A 62 5.29 0.22 -10.26
CA CYS A 62 5.62 -1.21 -10.15
C CYS A 62 4.73 -2.13 -11.00
N ILE A 63 3.45 -1.76 -11.25
CA ILE A 63 2.50 -2.71 -11.82
C ILE A 63 1.80 -2.24 -13.10
N SER A 64 1.87 -0.95 -13.48
CA SER A 64 1.10 -0.40 -14.62
C SER A 64 1.46 -1.05 -15.96
N GLU A 65 2.74 -1.34 -16.21
CA GLU A 65 3.20 -1.95 -17.47
C GLU A 65 2.62 -3.36 -17.72
N ARG A 66 2.23 -4.06 -16.64
CA ARG A 66 1.57 -5.37 -16.72
C ARG A 66 0.04 -5.29 -16.64
N GLY A 67 -0.53 -4.09 -16.83
CA GLY A 67 -1.98 -3.85 -16.80
C GLY A 67 -2.56 -3.77 -15.38
N GLY A 68 -1.72 -3.60 -14.37
CA GLY A 68 -2.14 -3.42 -12.99
C GLY A 68 -2.79 -2.07 -12.75
N LEU A 69 -3.68 -2.02 -11.75
CA LEU A 69 -4.39 -0.81 -11.31
C LEU A 69 -4.13 -0.58 -9.82
N VAL A 70 -3.98 0.67 -9.44
CA VAL A 70 -3.85 1.10 -8.04
C VAL A 70 -5.03 1.98 -7.65
N LEU A 71 -5.56 1.74 -6.46
CA LEU A 71 -6.52 2.60 -5.80
C LEU A 71 -5.90 3.11 -4.51
N THR A 72 -5.82 4.42 -4.33
CA THR A 72 -5.47 5.01 -3.04
C THR A 72 -6.68 5.70 -2.43
N VAL A 73 -6.88 5.52 -1.13
CA VAL A 73 -8.07 5.99 -0.39
C VAL A 73 -7.62 6.92 0.73
N ASP A 74 -8.17 8.11 0.79
CA ASP A 74 -7.91 9.06 1.87
C ASP A 74 -9.08 10.06 2.00
N GLN A 75 -9.32 10.51 3.21
CA GLN A 75 -10.29 11.58 3.48
C GLN A 75 -9.68 12.98 3.33
N THR A 76 -8.40 13.09 2.96
CA THR A 76 -7.67 14.33 2.76
C THR A 76 -7.00 14.37 1.39
N LYS A 77 -6.62 15.56 0.93
CA LYS A 77 -5.88 15.76 -0.32
C LYS A 77 -4.62 16.56 0.02
N LEU A 78 -3.63 15.88 0.61
CA LEU A 78 -2.44 16.55 1.12
C LEU A 78 -1.35 16.79 0.06
N MET A 79 -1.32 16.09 -1.05
CA MET A 79 -0.28 16.09 -2.10
C MET A 79 0.50 17.40 -2.22
N THR A 80 1.60 17.51 -1.51
CA THR A 80 2.41 18.74 -1.35
C THR A 80 3.04 19.25 -2.64
N GLY A 81 3.15 18.40 -3.66
CA GLY A 81 3.61 18.77 -5.01
C GLY A 81 2.54 19.36 -5.91
N GLY A 82 1.30 19.51 -5.41
CA GLY A 82 0.13 19.98 -6.17
C GLY A 82 -0.72 18.83 -6.71
N TYR A 83 -2.02 18.91 -6.42
CA TYR A 83 -2.98 17.85 -6.77
C TYR A 83 -3.11 17.62 -8.28
N GLU A 84 -3.11 18.71 -9.09
CA GLU A 84 -3.24 18.61 -10.55
C GLU A 84 -2.06 17.86 -11.20
N GLY A 85 -0.84 18.19 -10.81
CA GLY A 85 0.37 17.49 -11.29
C GLY A 85 0.40 16.03 -10.85
N TRP A 86 -0.08 15.73 -9.63
CA TRP A 86 -0.22 14.36 -9.14
C TRP A 86 -1.20 13.56 -9.99
N ILE A 87 -2.39 14.13 -10.31
CA ILE A 87 -3.40 13.47 -11.15
C ILE A 87 -2.84 13.10 -12.52
N GLU A 88 -2.07 14.02 -13.14
CA GLU A 88 -1.44 13.73 -14.43
C GLU A 88 -0.50 12.52 -14.37
N GLN A 89 0.31 12.40 -13.33
CA GLN A 89 1.17 11.24 -13.12
C GLN A 89 0.38 9.99 -12.77
N ALA A 90 -0.62 10.10 -11.92
CA ALA A 90 -1.48 9.00 -11.50
C ALA A 90 -2.18 8.34 -12.70
N GLN A 91 -2.70 9.15 -13.64
CA GLN A 91 -3.32 8.64 -14.86
C GLN A 91 -2.35 7.84 -15.72
N LYS A 92 -1.09 8.29 -15.88
CA LYS A 92 -0.05 7.57 -16.65
C LYS A 92 0.31 6.22 -16.02
N LEU A 93 0.12 6.09 -14.72
CA LEU A 93 0.50 4.91 -13.92
C LEU A 93 -0.69 4.05 -13.49
N ASN A 94 -1.87 4.29 -14.06
CA ASN A 94 -3.11 3.58 -13.71
C ASN A 94 -3.46 3.68 -12.20
N VAL A 95 -3.21 4.83 -11.59
CA VAL A 95 -3.55 5.12 -10.19
C VAL A 95 -4.83 5.94 -10.13
N SER A 96 -5.76 5.53 -9.28
CA SER A 96 -7.01 6.23 -8.99
C SER A 96 -7.06 6.66 -7.53
N PHE A 97 -7.66 7.82 -7.25
CA PHE A 97 -7.85 8.36 -5.90
C PHE A 97 -9.32 8.32 -5.51
N LEU A 98 -9.62 7.73 -4.37
CA LEU A 98 -10.94 7.73 -3.76
C LEU A 98 -10.95 8.66 -2.54
N TYR A 99 -11.62 9.80 -2.66
CA TYR A 99 -11.78 10.76 -1.56
C TYR A 99 -12.88 10.30 -0.61
N LYS A 100 -12.53 9.49 0.39
CA LYS A 100 -13.45 8.96 1.39
C LYS A 100 -12.70 8.56 2.67
N ASP A 101 -13.42 8.57 3.78
CA ASP A 101 -13.00 7.85 5.00
C ASP A 101 -13.03 6.34 4.69
N ASN A 102 -11.86 5.69 4.81
CA ASN A 102 -11.65 4.27 4.52
C ASN A 102 -12.41 3.33 5.46
N PHE A 103 -12.99 3.83 6.55
CA PHE A 103 -13.79 3.04 7.49
C PHE A 103 -15.29 3.05 7.18
N THR A 104 -15.73 3.78 6.18
CA THR A 104 -17.14 3.79 5.80
C THR A 104 -17.53 2.54 5.02
N PRO A 105 -18.76 2.00 5.21
CA PRO A 105 -19.19 0.79 4.51
C PRO A 105 -19.13 0.88 2.99
N ASP A 106 -19.40 2.06 2.43
CA ASP A 106 -19.33 2.30 0.98
C ASP A 106 -17.89 2.39 0.46
N ALA A 107 -16.92 2.89 1.25
CA ALA A 107 -15.52 2.81 0.90
C ALA A 107 -15.03 1.36 0.88
N VAL A 108 -15.37 0.59 1.91
CA VAL A 108 -15.02 -0.85 1.96
C VAL A 108 -15.63 -1.62 0.79
N GLN A 109 -16.90 -1.34 0.45
CA GLN A 109 -17.54 -1.97 -0.70
C GLN A 109 -16.87 -1.57 -2.01
N TYR A 110 -16.51 -0.30 -2.17
CA TYR A 110 -15.79 0.18 -3.34
C TYR A 110 -14.43 -0.52 -3.51
N VAL A 111 -13.66 -0.65 -2.42
CA VAL A 111 -12.38 -1.39 -2.42
C VAL A 111 -12.59 -2.85 -2.81
N LYS A 112 -13.61 -3.51 -2.26
CA LYS A 112 -13.96 -4.90 -2.59
C LYS A 112 -14.30 -5.05 -4.08
N ASP A 113 -15.08 -4.14 -4.64
CA ASP A 113 -15.45 -4.15 -6.05
C ASP A 113 -14.25 -3.85 -6.97
N PHE A 114 -13.37 -2.94 -6.56
CA PHE A 114 -12.11 -2.64 -7.27
C PHE A 114 -11.18 -3.86 -7.33
N ILE A 115 -11.04 -4.59 -6.25
CA ILE A 115 -10.25 -5.84 -6.20
C ILE A 115 -10.90 -6.90 -7.11
N GLY A 116 -12.21 -7.08 -7.00
CA GLY A 116 -12.97 -8.07 -7.77
C GLY A 116 -12.37 -9.47 -7.65
N ASN A 117 -12.20 -10.14 -8.78
CA ASN A 117 -11.61 -11.48 -8.85
C ASN A 117 -10.09 -11.48 -9.04
N ASN A 118 -9.45 -10.32 -9.20
CA ASN A 118 -8.00 -10.25 -9.39
C ASN A 118 -7.27 -10.55 -8.08
N ARG A 119 -6.04 -11.06 -8.20
CA ARG A 119 -5.13 -11.15 -7.07
C ARG A 119 -4.73 -9.75 -6.63
N ALA A 120 -4.72 -9.50 -5.33
CA ALA A 120 -4.60 -8.16 -4.78
C ALA A 120 -3.57 -8.05 -3.65
N MET A 121 -3.12 -6.82 -3.44
CA MET A 121 -2.40 -6.39 -2.24
C MET A 121 -3.12 -5.18 -1.64
N ILE A 122 -3.35 -5.20 -0.33
CA ILE A 122 -3.77 -4.02 0.43
C ILE A 122 -2.61 -3.56 1.29
N PHE A 123 -2.31 -2.27 1.23
CA PHE A 123 -1.32 -1.60 2.06
C PHE A 123 -2.01 -0.63 3.01
N CYS A 124 -1.98 -0.94 4.30
CA CYS A 124 -2.59 -0.16 5.38
C CYS A 124 -1.55 0.85 5.91
N ASP A 125 -1.80 2.14 5.68
CA ASP A 125 -0.89 3.22 6.04
C ASP A 125 -1.61 4.53 6.41
N ASP A 126 -2.88 4.47 6.82
CA ASP A 126 -3.62 5.60 7.38
C ASP A 126 -3.46 5.66 8.91
N GLY A 127 -4.21 6.47 9.59
CA GLY A 127 -4.04 6.79 11.00
C GLY A 127 -4.38 5.68 12.01
N ASP A 128 -5.14 4.64 11.64
CA ASP A 128 -5.55 3.54 12.54
C ASP A 128 -5.30 2.17 11.91
N LYS A 129 -4.02 1.78 11.84
CA LYS A 129 -3.58 0.51 11.23
C LYS A 129 -4.26 -0.72 11.85
N LYS A 130 -4.54 -0.72 13.16
CA LYS A 130 -5.25 -1.83 13.83
C LYS A 130 -6.64 -2.04 13.23
N ARG A 131 -7.38 -0.95 13.08
CA ARG A 131 -8.74 -0.97 12.54
C ARG A 131 -8.73 -1.30 11.05
N GLU A 132 -7.78 -0.75 10.28
CA GLU A 132 -7.58 -1.06 8.86
C GLU A 132 -7.34 -2.55 8.65
N VAL A 133 -6.33 -3.11 9.33
CA VAL A 133 -5.98 -4.53 9.25
C VAL A 133 -7.19 -5.41 9.62
N ALA A 134 -7.89 -5.08 10.72
CA ALA A 134 -9.04 -5.83 11.20
C ALA A 134 -10.25 -5.80 10.24
N LEU A 135 -10.39 -4.71 9.49
CA LEU A 135 -11.50 -4.52 8.55
C LEU A 135 -11.17 -5.17 7.21
N TYR A 136 -10.02 -4.83 6.65
CA TYR A 136 -9.68 -5.18 5.28
C TYR A 136 -9.17 -6.62 5.09
N CYS A 137 -8.66 -7.26 6.15
CA CYS A 137 -8.33 -8.70 6.07
C CYS A 137 -9.53 -9.58 5.69
N LYS A 138 -10.77 -9.11 5.95
CA LYS A 138 -11.99 -9.88 5.67
C LYS A 138 -12.39 -9.92 4.21
N ILE A 139 -11.92 -8.97 3.40
CA ILE A 139 -12.30 -8.86 1.98
C ILE A 139 -11.29 -9.48 1.02
N LEU A 140 -10.10 -9.81 1.48
CA LEU A 140 -9.06 -10.45 0.69
C LEU A 140 -9.37 -11.94 0.45
N LYS A 141 -8.83 -12.50 -0.61
CA LYS A 141 -9.00 -13.89 -1.05
C LYS A 141 -7.73 -14.71 -0.81
N PRO A 142 -7.75 -16.04 -0.86
CA PRO A 142 -6.54 -16.86 -0.79
C PRO A 142 -5.45 -16.36 -1.75
N ASN A 143 -4.23 -16.30 -1.25
CA ASN A 143 -3.02 -15.75 -1.88
C ASN A 143 -2.96 -14.22 -2.02
N ASP A 144 -3.99 -13.46 -1.69
CA ASP A 144 -3.88 -12.01 -1.59
C ASP A 144 -2.94 -11.61 -0.44
N LEU A 145 -2.33 -10.42 -0.56
CA LEU A 145 -1.41 -9.89 0.44
C LEU A 145 -2.04 -8.76 1.23
N LEU A 146 -1.77 -8.74 2.54
CA LEU A 146 -2.05 -7.62 3.42
C LEU A 146 -0.74 -7.13 4.04
N LEU A 147 -0.41 -5.89 3.78
CA LEU A 147 0.71 -5.21 4.38
C LEU A 147 0.20 -4.07 5.26
N ALA A 148 0.90 -3.79 6.37
CA ALA A 148 0.59 -2.63 7.21
C ALA A 148 1.88 -2.01 7.74
N HIS A 149 2.01 -0.71 7.55
CA HIS A 149 3.13 0.09 8.02
C HIS A 149 3.13 0.19 9.56
N ASP A 150 4.26 0.55 10.15
CA ASP A 150 4.45 0.76 11.60
C ASP A 150 4.12 -0.45 12.50
N TYR A 151 4.27 -1.68 11.98
CA TYR A 151 4.18 -2.89 12.79
C TYR A 151 5.29 -2.92 13.84
N GLU A 152 4.94 -3.31 15.07
CA GLU A 152 5.79 -3.25 16.27
C GLU A 152 6.20 -1.82 16.71
N ASN A 153 5.58 -0.80 16.14
CA ASN A 153 5.70 0.60 16.54
C ASN A 153 4.33 1.14 17.00
N GLU A 154 3.32 1.15 16.12
CA GLU A 154 1.97 1.62 16.43
C GLU A 154 1.01 0.47 16.79
N PHE A 155 1.27 -0.74 16.31
CA PHE A 155 0.48 -1.94 16.62
C PHE A 155 1.35 -3.19 16.66
N PHE A 156 0.89 -4.24 17.37
CA PHE A 156 1.66 -5.43 17.69
C PHE A 156 0.89 -6.71 17.36
N TYR A 157 1.56 -7.87 17.44
CA TYR A 157 0.94 -9.17 17.20
C TYR A 157 -0.36 -9.39 18.02
N ASN A 158 -0.39 -8.94 19.27
CA ASN A 158 -1.56 -9.08 20.15
C ASN A 158 -2.76 -8.21 19.74
N ASP A 159 -2.54 -7.25 18.85
CA ASP A 159 -3.59 -6.40 18.28
C ASP A 159 -4.25 -7.03 17.04
N LEU A 160 -3.64 -8.10 16.49
CA LEU A 160 -4.17 -8.78 15.32
C LEU A 160 -5.44 -9.55 15.65
N THR A 161 -6.40 -9.51 14.75
CA THR A 161 -7.66 -10.22 14.93
C THR A 161 -7.51 -11.74 14.81
N ILE A 162 -8.40 -12.49 15.44
CA ILE A 162 -8.47 -13.95 15.30
C ILE A 162 -8.62 -14.36 13.83
N GLU A 163 -9.39 -13.59 13.03
CA GLU A 163 -9.54 -13.79 11.59
C GLU A 163 -8.17 -13.77 10.89
N LEU A 164 -7.35 -12.77 11.19
CA LEU A 164 -6.03 -12.64 10.57
C LEU A 164 -5.08 -13.75 11.06
N ILE A 165 -5.03 -14.02 12.36
CA ILE A 165 -4.15 -15.04 12.94
C ILE A 165 -4.44 -16.43 12.35
N ASN A 166 -5.72 -16.77 12.18
CA ASN A 166 -6.10 -18.09 11.70
C ASN A 166 -5.98 -18.28 10.18
N ASN A 167 -6.28 -17.24 9.40
CA ASN A 167 -6.42 -17.31 7.96
C ASN A 167 -5.24 -16.72 7.18
N TYR A 168 -4.24 -16.18 7.87
CA TYR A 168 -3.05 -15.60 7.24
C TYR A 168 -1.78 -16.24 7.77
N GLU A 169 -0.72 -16.15 7.00
CA GLU A 169 0.65 -16.48 7.39
C GLU A 169 1.55 -15.26 7.20
N PHE A 170 2.57 -15.12 8.01
CA PHE A 170 3.62 -14.13 7.75
C PHE A 170 4.31 -14.46 6.43
N TYR A 171 4.44 -13.47 5.58
CA TYR A 171 5.04 -13.61 4.26
C TYR A 171 6.23 -12.65 4.14
N ARG A 172 7.45 -13.19 4.08
CA ARG A 172 8.70 -12.42 3.99
C ARG A 172 8.88 -11.36 5.09
N GLN A 173 8.22 -11.54 6.23
CA GLN A 173 8.24 -10.59 7.36
C GLN A 173 9.67 -10.26 7.83
N ASN A 174 10.57 -11.25 7.83
CA ASN A 174 11.95 -11.09 8.29
C ASN A 174 12.86 -10.30 7.33
N GLU A 175 12.38 -9.95 6.15
CA GLU A 175 13.14 -9.13 5.19
C GLU A 175 13.00 -7.64 5.50
N PHE A 176 11.93 -7.21 6.20
CA PHE A 176 11.73 -5.81 6.56
C PHE A 176 12.68 -5.36 7.68
N PRO A 177 13.20 -4.11 7.61
CA PRO A 177 14.13 -3.60 8.60
C PRO A 177 13.47 -3.49 9.99
N GLU A 178 14.22 -3.79 11.06
CA GLU A 178 13.70 -3.77 12.43
C GLU A 178 13.23 -2.38 12.90
N TRP A 179 13.87 -1.33 12.40
CA TRP A 179 13.58 0.06 12.79
C TRP A 179 12.40 0.67 12.02
N HIS A 180 11.87 -0.02 11.02
CA HIS A 180 10.77 0.45 10.17
C HIS A 180 9.96 -0.75 9.66
N LYS A 181 9.41 -1.52 10.62
CA LYS A 181 8.74 -2.77 10.31
C LYS A 181 7.42 -2.55 9.61
N THR A 182 7.21 -3.31 8.57
CA THR A 182 5.93 -3.45 7.89
C THR A 182 5.42 -4.86 8.16
N LEU A 183 4.21 -5.00 8.69
CA LEU A 183 3.52 -6.29 8.71
C LEU A 183 3.32 -6.74 7.26
N CYS A 184 3.74 -7.94 6.95
CA CYS A 184 3.49 -8.53 5.63
C CYS A 184 2.91 -9.93 5.79
N THR A 185 1.68 -10.12 5.34
CA THR A 185 0.95 -11.37 5.47
C THR A 185 0.33 -11.79 4.15
N ARG A 186 0.15 -13.11 3.99
CA ARG A 186 -0.55 -13.72 2.86
C ARG A 186 -1.73 -14.52 3.38
N ARG A 187 -2.89 -14.36 2.76
CA ARG A 187 -4.08 -15.15 3.07
C ARG A 187 -3.88 -16.60 2.59
N LYS A 188 -4.12 -17.57 3.48
CA LYS A 188 -4.04 -19.01 3.22
C LYS A 188 -5.15 -19.48 2.28
#